data_6e47798c282cbd9ff7553bf57af76d5b
#
_entry.id   6e47798c282cbd9ff7553bf57af76d5b
#
_cell.length_a   1.000
_cell.length_b   1.000
_cell.length_c   1.000
_cell.angle_alpha   90.00
_cell.angle_beta   90.00
_cell.angle_gamma   90.00
#
_symmetry.space_group_name_H-M   'P 1'
#
loop_
_entity.id
_entity.type
_entity.pdbx_description
1 polymer ?
#
loop_
_entity_poly.entity_id
_entity_poly.type
_entity_poly.pdbx_seq_one_letter_code
_entity_poly.pdbx_strand_id
1 'polypeptide(L)'
;ARRRRAWSSETTDIAMRRSLNRPQFRCFQKGEEVHPAIYYTDSVSPRGQSIPMVNMRSLGRLLGEGATVIMDQANVFDPTMEVACRALQWWSRERVQVNAYLTTNDASGFPLHWDDHDVVIVQLAGEKEWEVRATSRAVPMYRDADPNSTPSDEIIWSGLMRTGDVMHIPRGHWHQATRTGSGSGKSLHVTFGITKRTGASWLAWLADWCREHEIFRHDLDRRHGTGNAALTDAAAPLGTE
;
A
#
# COMPACT_ATOMS: atom_id res chain seq x y z
N ALA A 1 21.24 6.43 -21.55
CA ALA A 1 20.31 5.82 -22.50
C ALA A 1 20.00 4.32 -22.23
N ARG A 2 20.82 3.60 -21.46
CA ARG A 2 20.58 2.15 -21.16
C ARG A 2 19.60 1.88 -20.02
N ARG A 3 19.33 2.82 -19.12
CA ARG A 3 18.43 2.63 -17.95
C ARG A 3 16.94 2.72 -18.27
N ARG A 4 16.54 3.31 -19.40
CA ARG A 4 15.11 3.49 -19.73
C ARG A 4 14.41 2.25 -20.31
N ARG A 5 15.15 1.23 -20.78
CA ARG A 5 14.55 0.01 -21.33
C ARG A 5 14.20 -1.07 -20.30
N ALA A 6 14.78 -0.99 -19.09
CA ALA A 6 14.66 -2.05 -18.10
C ALA A 6 13.22 -2.18 -17.56
N TRP A 7 12.56 -1.07 -17.25
CA TRP A 7 11.31 -1.09 -16.48
C TRP A 7 10.09 -1.63 -17.20
N SER A 8 9.87 -1.27 -18.47
CA SER A 8 8.70 -1.79 -19.20
C SER A 8 8.88 -3.27 -19.58
N SER A 9 10.12 -3.72 -19.78
CA SER A 9 10.41 -5.12 -20.02
C SER A 9 10.34 -5.96 -18.76
N GLU A 10 10.80 -5.47 -17.62
CA GLU A 10 10.81 -6.20 -16.35
C GLU A 10 9.42 -6.40 -15.77
N THR A 11 8.57 -5.37 -15.75
CA THR A 11 7.18 -5.50 -15.30
C THR A 11 6.42 -6.46 -16.22
N THR A 12 6.66 -6.40 -17.53
CA THR A 12 6.10 -7.35 -18.51
C THR A 12 6.69 -8.74 -18.32
N ASP A 13 7.99 -8.84 -18.06
CA ASP A 13 8.69 -10.12 -17.84
C ASP A 13 8.20 -10.82 -16.55
N ILE A 14 8.01 -10.07 -15.45
CA ILE A 14 7.45 -10.60 -14.22
C ILE A 14 6.00 -11.07 -14.44
N ALA A 15 5.18 -10.28 -15.13
CA ALA A 15 3.81 -10.66 -15.47
C ALA A 15 3.80 -11.87 -16.42
N MET A 16 4.78 -11.99 -17.33
CA MET A 16 4.94 -13.15 -18.23
C MET A 16 5.39 -14.41 -17.52
N ARG A 17 6.08 -14.33 -16.41
CA ARG A 17 6.42 -15.49 -15.55
C ARG A 17 5.18 -16.17 -14.96
N ARG A 18 4.03 -15.50 -15.02
CA ARG A 18 2.71 -16.06 -14.66
C ARG A 18 2.60 -16.62 -13.23
N SER A 19 3.58 -16.33 -12.36
CA SER A 19 3.68 -16.91 -11.01
C SER A 19 3.27 -15.96 -9.90
N LEU A 20 2.70 -14.79 -10.25
CA LEU A 20 2.26 -13.79 -9.30
C LEU A 20 0.97 -14.22 -8.61
N ASN A 21 0.99 -14.31 -7.30
CA ASN A 21 -0.18 -14.58 -6.48
C ASN A 21 -1.16 -13.40 -6.53
N ARG A 22 -2.46 -13.70 -6.32
CA ARG A 22 -3.55 -12.72 -6.36
C ARG A 22 -3.31 -11.45 -5.53
N PRO A 23 -2.75 -11.51 -4.30
CA PRO A 23 -2.57 -10.30 -3.50
C PRO A 23 -1.56 -9.30 -4.07
N GLN A 24 -0.68 -9.72 -4.97
CA GLN A 24 0.42 -8.91 -5.48
C GLN A 24 0.16 -8.31 -6.85
N PHE A 25 -0.86 -8.79 -7.55
CA PHE A 25 -1.20 -8.28 -8.87
C PHE A 25 -2.71 -8.02 -8.93
N ARG A 26 -3.08 -6.76 -9.08
CA ARG A 26 -4.47 -6.29 -9.06
C ARG A 26 -4.75 -5.43 -10.27
N CYS A 27 -6.02 -5.37 -10.68
CA CYS A 27 -6.51 -4.48 -11.72
C CYS A 27 -7.65 -3.64 -11.18
N PHE A 28 -7.64 -2.36 -11.50
CA PHE A 28 -8.71 -1.42 -11.18
C PHE A 28 -9.26 -0.81 -12.46
N GLN A 29 -10.56 -0.70 -12.57
CA GLN A 29 -11.22 -0.07 -13.69
C GLN A 29 -12.38 0.78 -13.17
N LYS A 30 -12.44 2.06 -13.57
CA LYS A 30 -13.48 3.02 -13.14
C LYS A 30 -13.62 3.15 -11.61
N GLY A 31 -12.49 3.04 -10.89
CA GLY A 31 -12.47 3.16 -9.44
C GLY A 31 -12.78 1.87 -8.67
N GLU A 32 -13.11 0.77 -9.35
CA GLU A 32 -13.42 -0.52 -8.73
C GLU A 32 -12.36 -1.57 -9.05
N GLU A 33 -12.11 -2.46 -8.09
CA GLU A 33 -11.23 -3.59 -8.30
C GLU A 33 -11.89 -4.64 -9.21
N VAL A 34 -11.22 -4.97 -10.30
CA VAL A 34 -11.67 -6.02 -11.22
C VAL A 34 -11.50 -7.37 -10.55
N HIS A 35 -12.56 -8.16 -10.52
CA HIS A 35 -12.53 -9.47 -9.87
C HIS A 35 -11.42 -10.36 -10.45
N PRO A 36 -10.52 -10.94 -9.64
CA PRO A 36 -9.34 -11.68 -10.09
C PRO A 36 -9.65 -12.81 -11.07
N ALA A 37 -10.80 -13.47 -10.98
CA ALA A 37 -11.19 -14.54 -11.90
C ALA A 37 -11.28 -14.09 -13.38
N ILE A 38 -11.32 -12.77 -13.65
CA ILE A 38 -11.35 -12.24 -15.02
C ILE A 38 -9.98 -12.32 -15.68
N TYR A 39 -8.89 -12.17 -14.91
CA TYR A 39 -7.52 -12.09 -15.43
C TYR A 39 -6.56 -13.11 -14.80
N TYR A 40 -7.06 -14.01 -13.94
CA TYR A 40 -6.33 -15.17 -13.47
C TYR A 40 -6.97 -16.45 -14.01
N THR A 41 -6.15 -17.45 -14.27
CA THR A 41 -6.57 -18.82 -14.55
C THR A 41 -5.77 -19.78 -13.68
N ASP A 42 -6.42 -20.81 -13.18
CA ASP A 42 -5.71 -21.85 -12.45
C ASP A 42 -4.92 -22.75 -13.42
N SER A 43 -3.69 -22.99 -13.07
CA SER A 43 -2.81 -23.97 -13.72
C SER A 43 -2.44 -25.05 -12.74
N VAL A 44 -2.30 -26.28 -13.19
CA VAL A 44 -1.92 -27.40 -12.32
C VAL A 44 -0.42 -27.61 -12.44
N SER A 45 0.28 -27.56 -11.30
CA SER A 45 1.70 -27.88 -11.23
C SER A 45 1.94 -29.38 -11.50
N PRO A 46 3.18 -29.80 -11.84
CA PRO A 46 3.52 -31.21 -11.96
C PRO A 46 3.25 -32.05 -10.69
N ARG A 47 3.10 -31.38 -9.54
CA ARG A 47 2.75 -32.01 -8.24
C ARG A 47 1.25 -32.01 -7.94
N GLY A 48 0.40 -31.63 -8.92
CA GLY A 48 -1.05 -31.58 -8.74
C GLY A 48 -1.59 -30.37 -7.94
N GLN A 49 -0.77 -29.37 -7.66
CA GLN A 49 -1.20 -28.17 -6.95
C GLN A 49 -1.78 -27.16 -7.93
N SER A 50 -2.91 -26.56 -7.59
CA SER A 50 -3.47 -25.42 -8.32
C SER A 50 -2.62 -24.16 -8.06
N ILE A 51 -2.17 -23.52 -9.13
CA ILE A 51 -1.39 -22.28 -9.09
C ILE A 51 -2.16 -21.22 -9.88
N PRO A 52 -2.57 -20.10 -9.25
CA PRO A 52 -3.19 -19.00 -9.98
C PRO A 52 -2.16 -18.33 -10.90
N MET A 53 -2.47 -18.28 -12.20
CA MET A 53 -1.62 -17.72 -13.23
C MET A 53 -2.30 -16.54 -13.90
N VAL A 54 -1.54 -15.46 -14.15
CA VAL A 54 -2.07 -14.31 -14.89
C VAL A 54 -2.36 -14.70 -16.34
N ASN A 55 -3.58 -14.45 -16.78
CA ASN A 55 -3.96 -14.59 -18.17
C ASN A 55 -3.61 -13.31 -18.93
N MET A 56 -2.51 -13.35 -19.68
CA MET A 56 -1.97 -12.17 -20.37
C MET A 56 -2.91 -11.62 -21.44
N ARG A 57 -3.77 -12.44 -22.04
CA ARG A 57 -4.78 -11.98 -23.02
C ARG A 57 -5.85 -11.16 -22.32
N SER A 58 -6.38 -11.66 -21.20
CA SER A 58 -7.37 -10.95 -20.40
C SER A 58 -6.81 -9.67 -19.81
N LEU A 59 -5.58 -9.70 -19.32
CA LEU A 59 -4.88 -8.53 -18.82
C LEU A 59 -4.68 -7.47 -19.91
N GLY A 60 -4.20 -7.88 -21.10
CA GLY A 60 -4.02 -6.98 -22.24
C GLY A 60 -5.32 -6.32 -22.69
N ARG A 61 -6.44 -7.07 -22.64
CA ARG A 61 -7.78 -6.52 -22.92
C ARG A 61 -8.17 -5.46 -21.88
N LEU A 62 -8.03 -5.75 -20.58
CA LEU A 62 -8.33 -4.81 -19.49
C LEU A 62 -7.50 -3.53 -19.61
N LEU A 63 -6.20 -3.65 -19.90
CA LEU A 63 -5.35 -2.49 -20.18
C LEU A 63 -5.85 -1.69 -21.38
N GLY A 64 -6.22 -2.36 -22.48
CA GLY A 64 -6.82 -1.72 -23.66
C GLY A 64 -8.15 -1.01 -23.37
N GLU A 65 -8.89 -1.48 -22.39
CA GLU A 65 -10.16 -0.89 -21.92
C GLU A 65 -9.96 0.18 -20.83
N GLY A 66 -8.72 0.54 -20.51
CA GLY A 66 -8.40 1.62 -19.57
C GLY A 66 -8.25 1.18 -18.11
N ALA A 67 -8.01 -0.10 -17.85
CA ALA A 67 -7.70 -0.54 -16.49
C ALA A 67 -6.32 -0.05 -16.04
N THR A 68 -6.18 0.21 -14.74
CA THR A 68 -4.89 0.38 -14.07
C THR A 68 -4.46 -0.96 -13.50
N VAL A 69 -3.27 -1.41 -13.88
CA VAL A 69 -2.64 -2.61 -13.33
C VAL A 69 -1.69 -2.20 -12.22
N ILE A 70 -1.77 -2.92 -11.11
CA ILE A 70 -0.96 -2.69 -9.93
C ILE A 70 -0.17 -3.95 -9.63
N MET A 71 1.12 -3.77 -9.35
CA MET A 71 1.94 -4.79 -8.75
C MET A 71 2.30 -4.34 -7.34
N ASP A 72 1.68 -4.97 -6.36
CA ASP A 72 2.00 -4.71 -4.96
C ASP A 72 3.35 -5.35 -4.60
N GLN A 73 4.09 -4.70 -3.71
CA GLN A 73 5.39 -5.18 -3.23
C GLN A 73 6.37 -5.50 -4.37
N ALA A 74 6.46 -4.62 -5.37
CA ALA A 74 7.36 -4.78 -6.50
C ALA A 74 8.83 -5.01 -6.10
N ASN A 75 9.23 -4.56 -4.91
CA ASN A 75 10.55 -4.83 -4.34
C ASN A 75 10.86 -6.31 -4.10
N VAL A 76 9.85 -7.17 -3.96
CA VAL A 76 10.06 -8.63 -3.81
C VAL A 76 10.49 -9.26 -5.13
N PHE A 77 10.12 -8.66 -6.25
CA PHE A 77 10.32 -9.21 -7.59
C PHE A 77 11.42 -8.51 -8.39
N ASP A 78 11.71 -7.26 -8.07
CA ASP A 78 12.68 -6.42 -8.79
C ASP A 78 13.83 -6.00 -7.87
N PRO A 79 15.07 -6.43 -8.17
CA PRO A 79 16.24 -6.09 -7.34
C PRO A 79 16.53 -4.58 -7.27
N THR A 80 16.19 -3.81 -8.30
CA THR A 80 16.39 -2.35 -8.29
C THR A 80 15.45 -1.70 -7.29
N MET A 81 14.20 -2.17 -7.24
CA MET A 81 13.22 -1.70 -6.26
C MET A 81 13.57 -2.12 -4.85
N GLU A 82 14.09 -3.32 -4.67
CA GLU A 82 14.58 -3.78 -3.38
C GLU A 82 15.72 -2.87 -2.85
N VAL A 83 16.69 -2.54 -3.69
CA VAL A 83 17.79 -1.62 -3.31
C VAL A 83 17.24 -0.24 -2.95
N ALA A 84 16.28 0.29 -3.73
CA ALA A 84 15.66 1.58 -3.43
C ALA A 84 14.88 1.55 -2.11
N CYS A 85 14.10 0.49 -1.85
CA CYS A 85 13.40 0.31 -0.57
C CYS A 85 14.37 0.25 0.60
N ARG A 86 15.46 -0.50 0.50
CA ARG A 86 16.49 -0.58 1.56
C ARG A 86 17.15 0.76 1.82
N ALA A 87 17.44 1.55 0.79
CA ALA A 87 17.99 2.88 0.95
C ALA A 87 17.02 3.81 1.71
N LEU A 88 15.73 3.78 1.35
CA LEU A 88 14.70 4.54 2.05
C LEU A 88 14.47 4.02 3.48
N GLN A 89 14.51 2.73 3.72
CA GLN A 89 14.45 2.14 5.08
C GLN A 89 15.62 2.59 5.94
N TRP A 90 16.82 2.61 5.37
CA TRP A 90 18.01 3.09 6.07
C TRP A 90 17.88 4.57 6.45
N TRP A 91 17.39 5.38 5.54
CA TRP A 91 17.22 6.81 5.76
C TRP A 91 16.08 7.13 6.74
N SER A 92 14.89 6.54 6.54
CA SER A 92 13.69 6.82 7.35
C SER A 92 13.68 6.10 8.69
N ARG A 93 14.44 4.99 8.83
CA ARG A 93 14.38 4.01 9.94
C ARG A 93 13.02 3.35 10.07
N GLU A 94 12.21 3.37 9.02
CA GLU A 94 10.86 2.81 8.97
C GLU A 94 10.74 1.73 7.90
N ARG A 95 9.65 0.97 7.97
CA ARG A 95 9.35 -0.04 6.96
C ARG A 95 8.95 0.63 5.65
N VAL A 96 9.58 0.24 4.55
CA VAL A 96 9.27 0.72 3.20
C VAL A 96 8.94 -0.45 2.30
N GLN A 97 7.90 -0.29 1.51
CA GLN A 97 7.52 -1.17 0.41
C GLN A 97 7.25 -0.32 -0.83
N VAL A 98 7.26 -0.92 -2.01
CA VAL A 98 6.95 -0.20 -3.25
C VAL A 98 5.92 -0.95 -4.07
N ASN A 99 4.94 -0.20 -4.59
CA ASN A 99 3.95 -0.69 -5.54
C ASN A 99 4.19 -0.02 -6.89
N ALA A 100 3.99 -0.77 -7.99
CA ALA A 100 4.08 -0.23 -9.34
C ALA A 100 2.68 -0.14 -9.97
N TYR A 101 2.42 0.95 -10.69
CA TYR A 101 1.13 1.27 -11.29
C TYR A 101 1.29 1.53 -12.78
N LEU A 102 0.62 0.75 -13.61
CA LEU A 102 0.61 0.91 -15.06
C LEU A 102 -0.80 1.23 -15.55
N THR A 103 -0.94 2.33 -16.27
CA THR A 103 -2.18 2.75 -16.94
C THR A 103 -1.87 3.03 -18.41
N THR A 104 -2.70 2.58 -19.33
CA THR A 104 -2.45 2.71 -20.77
C THR A 104 -3.40 3.66 -21.50
N ASN A 105 -4.54 3.98 -20.89
CA ASN A 105 -5.56 4.88 -21.45
C ASN A 105 -5.96 5.94 -20.45
N ASP A 106 -6.80 6.88 -20.87
CA ASP A 106 -7.42 7.85 -19.97
C ASP A 106 -8.33 7.13 -18.99
N ALA A 107 -7.85 6.98 -17.76
CA ALA A 107 -8.57 6.30 -16.72
C ALA A 107 -8.24 6.88 -15.35
N SER A 108 -9.26 7.03 -14.53
CA SER A 108 -9.10 7.14 -13.10
C SER A 108 -8.88 5.74 -12.53
N GLY A 109 -7.73 5.48 -11.93
CA GLY A 109 -7.44 4.19 -11.31
C GLY A 109 -8.17 4.03 -10.00
N PHE A 110 -7.91 4.93 -9.07
CA PHE A 110 -8.50 4.95 -7.74
C PHE A 110 -9.40 6.17 -7.55
N PRO A 111 -10.48 6.03 -6.79
CA PRO A 111 -11.22 7.18 -6.30
C PRO A 111 -10.34 8.02 -5.37
N LEU A 112 -10.80 9.22 -5.04
CA LEU A 112 -10.18 10.07 -4.03
C LEU A 112 -10.09 9.31 -2.70
N HIS A 113 -8.89 9.12 -2.18
CA HIS A 113 -8.62 8.35 -0.96
C HIS A 113 -7.45 8.95 -0.19
N TRP A 114 -7.18 8.40 0.98
CA TRP A 114 -6.02 8.71 1.81
C TRP A 114 -5.34 7.41 2.26
N ASP A 115 -4.06 7.51 2.58
CA ASP A 115 -3.28 6.39 3.13
C ASP A 115 -2.91 6.64 4.60
N ASP A 116 -2.83 5.56 5.40
CA ASP A 116 -2.38 5.62 6.80
C ASP A 116 -0.85 5.62 6.96
N HIS A 117 -0.14 5.84 5.88
CA HIS A 117 1.31 5.92 5.78
C HIS A 117 1.73 7.03 4.81
N ASP A 118 2.97 7.49 4.92
CA ASP A 118 3.52 8.44 3.96
C ASP A 118 3.81 7.73 2.63
N VAL A 119 3.62 8.42 1.53
CA VAL A 119 3.98 7.90 0.20
C VAL A 119 4.94 8.82 -0.54
N VAL A 120 5.92 8.21 -1.20
CA VAL A 120 6.80 8.89 -2.16
C VAL A 120 6.54 8.29 -3.54
N ILE A 121 6.02 9.12 -4.43
CA ILE A 121 5.63 8.74 -5.78
C ILE A 121 6.73 9.16 -6.74
N VAL A 122 7.13 8.26 -7.63
CA VAL A 122 8.12 8.53 -8.68
C VAL A 122 7.50 8.21 -10.03
N GLN A 123 7.35 9.20 -10.89
CA GLN A 123 6.84 8.99 -12.24
C GLN A 123 7.98 8.46 -13.14
N LEU A 124 7.86 7.22 -13.59
CA LEU A 124 8.91 6.53 -14.34
C LEU A 124 8.77 6.70 -15.86
N ALA A 125 7.53 6.75 -16.35
CA ALA A 125 7.27 6.93 -17.77
C ALA A 125 5.88 7.55 -18.02
N GLY A 126 5.77 8.34 -19.09
CA GLY A 126 4.53 9.04 -19.42
C GLY A 126 4.20 10.13 -18.42
N GLU A 127 2.92 10.45 -18.34
CA GLU A 127 2.42 11.56 -17.54
C GLU A 127 1.21 11.11 -16.73
N LYS A 128 0.98 11.76 -15.57
CA LYS A 128 -0.18 11.54 -14.74
C LYS A 128 -0.58 12.81 -14.01
N GLU A 129 -1.84 13.17 -14.10
CA GLU A 129 -2.41 14.30 -13.37
C GLU A 129 -2.76 13.83 -11.95
N TRP A 130 -2.41 14.65 -10.98
CA TRP A 130 -2.66 14.40 -9.57
C TRP A 130 -3.38 15.58 -8.94
N GLU A 131 -4.25 15.26 -8.01
CA GLU A 131 -4.85 16.18 -7.07
C GLU A 131 -4.56 15.70 -5.66
N VAL A 132 -4.03 16.59 -4.83
CA VAL A 132 -3.74 16.34 -3.42
C VAL A 132 -4.50 17.36 -2.58
N ARG A 133 -5.27 16.87 -1.61
CA ARG A 133 -6.03 17.71 -0.68
C ARG A 133 -5.49 17.60 0.73
N ALA A 134 -5.78 18.59 1.55
CA ALA A 134 -5.46 18.58 2.96
C ALA A 134 -6.06 17.35 3.67
N THR A 135 -5.49 17.01 4.81
CA THR A 135 -6.09 16.00 5.68
C THR A 135 -7.35 16.52 6.35
N SER A 136 -8.40 15.72 6.45
CA SER A 136 -9.62 16.04 7.19
C SER A 136 -9.58 15.57 8.65
N ARG A 137 -8.58 14.79 9.04
CA ARG A 137 -8.31 14.32 10.40
C ARG A 137 -6.81 14.28 10.67
N ALA A 138 -6.39 14.74 11.83
CA ALA A 138 -4.98 14.70 12.23
C ALA A 138 -4.49 13.26 12.38
N VAL A 139 -3.39 12.93 11.71
CA VAL A 139 -2.71 11.61 11.76
C VAL A 139 -3.66 10.40 11.77
N PRO A 140 -4.55 10.27 10.77
CA PRO A 140 -5.56 9.22 10.77
C PRO A 140 -4.91 7.83 10.68
N MET A 141 -5.67 6.82 11.08
CA MET A 141 -5.30 5.41 10.99
C MET A 141 -6.47 4.63 10.38
N TYR A 142 -6.21 3.57 9.62
CA TYR A 142 -7.29 2.71 9.12
C TYR A 142 -8.08 2.03 10.24
N ARG A 143 -7.38 1.69 11.34
CA ARG A 143 -8.01 1.17 12.56
C ARG A 143 -8.20 2.29 13.57
N ASP A 144 -9.07 3.23 13.23
CA ASP A 144 -9.45 4.34 14.10
C ASP A 144 -10.85 4.12 14.69
N ALA A 145 -11.12 4.77 15.81
CA ALA A 145 -12.47 4.83 16.40
C ALA A 145 -13.44 5.63 15.53
N ASP A 146 -12.92 6.56 14.73
CA ASP A 146 -13.67 7.41 13.83
C ASP A 146 -13.12 7.25 12.41
N PRO A 147 -13.89 6.62 11.49
CA PRO A 147 -13.45 6.45 10.12
C PRO A 147 -13.32 7.81 9.43
N ASN A 148 -12.14 8.10 8.90
CA ASN A 148 -11.86 9.31 8.12
C ASN A 148 -12.47 9.20 6.72
N SER A 149 -13.80 9.32 6.63
CA SER A 149 -14.56 9.04 5.40
C SER A 149 -14.91 10.28 4.58
N THR A 150 -14.74 11.47 5.14
CA THR A 150 -15.11 12.73 4.48
C THR A 150 -13.85 13.43 3.97
N PRO A 151 -13.66 13.58 2.66
CA PRO A 151 -12.53 14.32 2.09
C PRO A 151 -12.54 15.79 2.50
N SER A 152 -11.33 16.36 2.60
CA SER A 152 -11.18 17.81 2.69
C SER A 152 -11.49 18.46 1.35
N ASP A 153 -12.13 19.63 1.37
CA ASP A 153 -12.34 20.45 0.18
C ASP A 153 -11.10 21.28 -0.21
N GLU A 154 -10.13 21.41 0.69
CA GLU A 154 -8.92 22.18 0.47
C GLU A 154 -7.93 21.44 -0.43
N ILE A 155 -7.81 21.87 -1.68
CA ILE A 155 -6.79 21.39 -2.61
C ILE A 155 -5.48 22.10 -2.32
N ILE A 156 -4.47 21.34 -1.86
CA ILE A 156 -3.13 21.86 -1.56
C ILE A 156 -2.18 21.81 -2.76
N TRP A 157 -2.45 20.89 -3.67
CA TRP A 157 -1.71 20.80 -4.94
C TRP A 157 -2.54 20.08 -6.00
N SER A 158 -2.45 20.59 -7.23
CA SER A 158 -2.99 19.91 -8.41
C SER A 158 -2.05 20.17 -9.58
N GLY A 159 -1.75 19.15 -10.35
CA GLY A 159 -0.86 19.29 -11.48
C GLY A 159 -0.46 18.00 -12.16
N LEU A 160 0.37 18.12 -13.17
CA LEU A 160 0.84 17.04 -14.00
C LEU A 160 2.25 16.59 -13.57
N MET A 161 2.37 15.34 -13.19
CA MET A 161 3.67 14.69 -13.00
C MET A 161 4.16 14.09 -14.31
N ARG A 162 5.42 14.38 -14.64
CA ARG A 162 6.12 13.86 -15.82
C ARG A 162 7.24 12.92 -15.43
N THR A 163 7.71 12.16 -16.40
CA THR A 163 8.85 11.24 -16.20
C THR A 163 10.02 11.94 -15.51
N GLY A 164 10.40 11.43 -14.33
CA GLY A 164 11.46 11.96 -13.48
C GLY A 164 10.96 12.77 -12.29
N ASP A 165 9.69 13.16 -12.27
CA ASP A 165 9.12 13.90 -11.14
C ASP A 165 8.92 12.98 -9.93
N VAL A 166 9.09 13.57 -8.75
CA VAL A 166 8.93 12.93 -7.46
C VAL A 166 8.01 13.77 -6.60
N MET A 167 7.04 13.13 -5.95
CA MET A 167 6.08 13.78 -5.05
C MET A 167 6.02 13.02 -3.73
N HIS A 168 6.06 13.75 -2.61
CA HIS A 168 5.78 13.19 -1.29
C HIS A 168 4.38 13.62 -0.84
N ILE A 169 3.56 12.64 -0.47
CA ILE A 169 2.25 12.88 0.14
C ILE A 169 2.30 12.35 1.57
N PRO A 170 2.16 13.21 2.58
CA PRO A 170 2.12 12.78 3.98
C PRO A 170 0.87 11.97 4.28
N ARG A 171 0.94 11.09 5.27
CA ARG A 171 -0.17 10.30 5.80
C ARG A 171 -1.42 11.16 6.02
N GLY A 172 -2.55 10.66 5.58
CA GLY A 172 -3.86 11.28 5.80
C GLY A 172 -4.25 12.36 4.80
N HIS A 173 -3.34 12.76 3.89
CA HIS A 173 -3.71 13.65 2.82
C HIS A 173 -4.51 12.90 1.76
N TRP A 174 -5.65 13.46 1.39
CA TRP A 174 -6.48 12.91 0.33
C TRP A 174 -5.82 13.11 -1.02
N HIS A 175 -5.87 12.10 -1.86
CA HIS A 175 -5.28 12.19 -3.19
C HIS A 175 -5.98 11.29 -4.19
N GLN A 176 -5.90 11.71 -5.45
CA GLN A 176 -6.34 10.95 -6.61
C GLN A 176 -5.42 11.21 -7.79
N ALA A 177 -5.40 10.27 -8.71
CA ALA A 177 -4.59 10.38 -9.91
C ALA A 177 -5.36 9.94 -11.14
N THR A 178 -5.29 10.76 -12.19
CA THR A 178 -5.95 10.52 -13.47
C THR A 178 -4.92 10.61 -14.58
N ARG A 179 -4.92 9.69 -15.53
CA ARG A 179 -4.11 9.86 -16.72
C ARG A 179 -4.83 10.83 -17.65
N THR A 180 -4.09 11.83 -18.15
CA THR A 180 -4.60 12.73 -19.19
C THR A 180 -4.38 12.15 -20.58
N GLY A 181 -5.26 12.44 -21.54
CA GLY A 181 -5.22 11.98 -22.93
C GLY A 181 -4.04 12.47 -23.76
N SER A 182 -3.19 13.33 -23.19
CA SER A 182 -2.00 13.87 -23.85
C SER A 182 -0.78 13.00 -23.50
N GLY A 183 -0.05 12.51 -24.48
CA GLY A 183 1.23 11.84 -24.26
C GLY A 183 1.38 10.48 -24.92
N SER A 184 2.35 9.66 -24.45
CA SER A 184 2.80 8.41 -25.09
C SER A 184 1.83 7.24 -25.00
N GLY A 185 0.57 7.44 -24.59
CA GLY A 185 -0.42 6.37 -24.47
C GLY A 185 -0.28 5.50 -23.24
N LYS A 186 0.70 5.72 -22.36
CA LYS A 186 0.89 4.97 -21.11
C LYS A 186 1.45 5.85 -20.00
N SER A 187 1.11 5.52 -18.76
CA SER A 187 1.70 6.09 -17.56
C SER A 187 2.18 4.97 -16.64
N LEU A 188 3.42 5.05 -16.20
CA LEU A 188 4.01 4.15 -15.22
C LEU A 188 4.59 4.98 -14.08
N HIS A 189 4.14 4.73 -12.87
CA HIS A 189 4.75 5.25 -11.66
C HIS A 189 4.94 4.18 -10.60
N VAL A 190 5.81 4.45 -9.66
CA VAL A 190 5.98 3.65 -8.45
C VAL A 190 5.67 4.50 -7.23
N THR A 191 5.09 3.87 -6.22
CA THR A 191 4.75 4.51 -4.94
C THR A 191 5.46 3.75 -3.82
N PHE A 192 6.40 4.41 -3.16
CA PHE A 192 7.05 3.91 -1.96
C PHE A 192 6.19 4.27 -0.75
N GLY A 193 5.63 3.28 -0.10
CA GLY A 193 4.88 3.45 1.16
C GLY A 193 5.82 3.35 2.35
N ILE A 194 5.84 4.37 3.20
CA ILE A 194 6.68 4.47 4.40
C ILE A 194 5.78 4.34 5.62
N THR A 195 5.71 3.13 6.18
CA THR A 195 4.85 2.84 7.34
C THR A 195 5.56 3.21 8.63
N LYS A 196 5.12 4.30 9.25
CA LYS A 196 5.68 4.78 10.52
C LYS A 196 5.09 4.01 11.70
N ARG A 197 5.94 3.69 12.66
CA ARG A 197 5.51 3.14 13.95
C ARG A 197 4.86 4.23 14.80
N THR A 198 3.68 3.95 15.32
CA THR A 198 2.93 4.88 16.17
C THR A 198 3.02 4.46 17.63
N GLY A 199 2.60 5.34 18.56
CA GLY A 199 2.42 4.98 19.97
C GLY A 199 1.45 3.81 20.16
N ALA A 200 0.37 3.75 19.35
CA ALA A 200 -0.56 2.61 19.36
C ALA A 200 0.14 1.30 18.93
N SER A 201 1.01 1.35 17.92
CA SER A 201 1.79 0.19 17.49
C SER A 201 2.75 -0.28 18.58
N TRP A 202 3.35 0.65 19.31
CA TRP A 202 4.25 0.33 20.43
C TRP A 202 3.50 -0.31 21.58
N LEU A 203 2.33 0.22 21.96
CA LEU A 203 1.49 -0.38 23.00
C LEU A 203 1.01 -1.78 22.63
N ALA A 204 0.62 -2.00 21.37
CA ALA A 204 0.24 -3.33 20.88
C ALA A 204 1.41 -4.32 20.99
N TRP A 205 2.61 -3.89 20.57
CA TRP A 205 3.81 -4.69 20.70
C TRP A 205 4.13 -5.01 22.18
N LEU A 206 4.03 -4.01 23.07
CA LEU A 206 4.25 -4.21 24.49
C LEU A 206 3.26 -5.22 25.09
N ALA A 207 1.99 -5.12 24.73
CA ALA A 207 0.97 -6.07 25.16
C ALA A 207 1.27 -7.50 24.68
N ASP A 208 1.76 -7.65 23.44
CA ASP A 208 2.19 -8.97 22.93
C ASP A 208 3.42 -9.49 23.67
N TRP A 209 4.40 -8.65 23.95
CA TRP A 209 5.60 -8.99 24.70
C TRP A 209 5.27 -9.39 26.14
N CYS A 210 4.34 -8.70 26.80
CA CYS A 210 3.90 -9.03 28.16
C CYS A 210 3.38 -10.48 28.28
N ARG A 211 2.83 -11.07 27.21
CA ARG A 211 2.36 -12.45 27.20
C ARG A 211 3.45 -13.50 27.46
N GLU A 212 4.72 -13.15 27.22
CA GLU A 212 5.86 -14.02 27.52
C GLU A 212 6.13 -14.12 29.03
N HIS A 213 5.68 -13.15 29.84
CA HIS A 213 5.91 -13.07 31.26
C HIS A 213 4.70 -13.60 32.05
N GLU A 214 4.96 -14.55 32.96
CA GLU A 214 3.93 -15.22 33.76
C GLU A 214 3.06 -14.24 34.54
N ILE A 215 3.65 -13.21 35.14
CA ILE A 215 2.95 -12.20 35.94
C ILE A 215 1.78 -11.53 35.17
N PHE A 216 1.89 -11.36 33.86
CA PHE A 216 0.83 -10.78 33.03
C PHE A 216 -0.20 -11.78 32.53
N ARG A 217 0.01 -13.09 32.80
CA ARG A 217 -0.92 -14.15 32.43
C ARG A 217 -1.85 -14.55 33.56
N HIS A 218 -1.63 -14.02 34.78
CA HIS A 218 -2.55 -14.23 35.88
C HIS A 218 -3.89 -13.54 35.64
N ASP A 219 -4.97 -14.17 36.08
CA ASP A 219 -6.29 -13.59 36.07
C ASP A 219 -6.35 -12.39 37.02
N LEU A 220 -6.95 -11.28 36.56
CA LEU A 220 -7.26 -10.14 37.42
C LEU A 220 -8.46 -10.53 38.30
N ASP A 221 -8.26 -10.67 39.61
CA ASP A 221 -9.34 -10.94 40.54
C ASP A 221 -10.23 -9.70 40.69
N ARG A 222 -11.44 -9.79 40.15
CA ARG A 222 -12.44 -8.73 40.20
C ARG A 222 -13.44 -8.86 41.37
N ARG A 223 -13.27 -9.86 42.25
CA ARG A 223 -14.22 -10.15 43.30
C ARG A 223 -13.94 -9.37 44.59
N HIS A 224 -12.75 -8.80 44.74
CA HIS A 224 -12.34 -8.03 45.90
C HIS A 224 -12.25 -6.53 45.54
N GLY A 225 -13.12 -5.74 46.13
CA GLY A 225 -13.13 -4.29 45.99
C GLY A 225 -14.30 -3.74 45.19
N THR A 226 -14.67 -2.49 45.47
CA THR A 226 -15.69 -1.75 44.76
C THR A 226 -15.02 -0.70 43.84
N GLY A 227 -15.20 -0.84 42.53
CA GLY A 227 -14.74 0.16 41.57
C GLY A 227 -13.21 0.25 41.42
N ASN A 228 -12.67 1.46 41.41
CA ASN A 228 -11.24 1.73 41.16
C ASN A 228 -10.27 1.09 42.17
N ALA A 229 -10.72 0.80 43.41
CA ALA A 229 -9.89 0.14 44.43
C ALA A 229 -9.47 -1.28 44.02
N ALA A 230 -10.34 -2.04 43.34
CA ALA A 230 -10.02 -3.39 42.86
C ALA A 230 -8.94 -3.41 41.77
N LEU A 231 -8.89 -2.38 40.92
CA LEU A 231 -7.86 -2.25 39.89
C LEU A 231 -6.50 -1.85 40.48
N THR A 232 -6.52 -1.04 41.54
CA THR A 232 -5.31 -0.59 42.24
C THR A 232 -4.67 -1.75 43.01
N ASP A 233 -5.47 -2.57 43.70
CA ASP A 233 -4.99 -3.76 44.44
C ASP A 233 -4.46 -4.86 43.49
N ALA A 234 -5.11 -5.07 42.36
CA ALA A 234 -4.64 -6.05 41.37
C ALA A 234 -3.32 -5.60 40.68
N ALA A 235 -3.01 -4.32 40.66
CA ALA A 235 -1.77 -3.77 40.13
C ALA A 235 -0.63 -3.68 41.17
N ALA A 236 -0.93 -3.78 42.46
CA ALA A 236 0.05 -3.67 43.54
C ALA A 236 1.24 -4.67 43.44
N PRO A 237 1.06 -5.92 43.01
CA PRO A 237 2.18 -6.85 42.84
C PRO A 237 3.14 -6.49 41.67
N LEU A 238 2.74 -5.65 40.76
CA LEU A 238 3.56 -5.30 39.57
C LEU A 238 4.63 -4.23 39.88
N GLY A 239 4.61 -3.63 41.07
CA GLY A 239 5.50 -2.55 41.46
C GLY A 239 6.55 -2.86 42.53
N THR A 240 6.73 -4.12 42.96
CA THR A 240 7.58 -4.48 44.12
C THR A 240 8.70 -5.49 43.83
N GLU A 241 9.12 -5.69 42.56
CA GLU A 241 10.37 -6.39 42.24
C GLU A 241 11.26 -5.60 41.28
#